data_bb1548d2f6fe58bf38572c67cd5cb313
#
_entry.id   bb1548d2f6fe58bf38572c67cd5cb313
#
_cell.length_a   1.000
_cell.length_b   1.000
_cell.length_c   1.000
_cell.angle_alpha   90.00
_cell.angle_beta   90.00
_cell.angle_gamma   90.00
#
_symmetry.space_group_name_H-M   'P 1'
#
loop_
_entity.id
_entity.type
_entity.pdbx_description
1 polymer ?
#
loop_
_entity_poly.entity_id
_entity_poly.type
_entity_poly.pdbx_seq_one_letter_code
_entity_poly.pdbx_strand_id
1 'polypeptide(L)'
;MLDYRTKTFLTVCKTLNFTTAAKQLNITQPAVSQHIHFLEKQYNTTLFVYKNKELSLTPSGEILYKHLLAMKNNEQAIMNEINNITSYIETLSIGVTMTIGEYAIIDKLANFIQNHPEINIHLHYGNTSKLLELLDQGQISMAIVEGNYPKENYSHIKYSTEDYIAVCATSHQFIKEPHTIHDLVSENILVREKGSGTRNILEQSLIAHGLHI
;
A
#
# COMPACT_ATOMS: atom_id res chain seq x y z
N MET A 1 -8.37 -22.35 -1.51
CA MET A 1 -7.29 -22.36 -0.50
C MET A 1 -5.95 -22.39 -1.20
N LEU A 2 -5.10 -21.41 -0.93
CA LEU A 2 -3.76 -21.36 -1.52
C LEU A 2 -2.91 -22.49 -0.95
N ASP A 3 -2.27 -23.27 -1.83
CA ASP A 3 -1.37 -24.34 -1.40
C ASP A 3 -0.06 -23.78 -0.81
N TYR A 4 0.73 -24.63 -0.18
CA TYR A 4 1.99 -24.23 0.47
C TYR A 4 3.04 -23.69 -0.52
N ARG A 5 3.03 -24.09 -1.79
CA ARG A 5 3.95 -23.60 -2.82
C ARG A 5 3.62 -22.15 -3.20
N THR A 6 2.33 -21.86 -3.34
CA THR A 6 1.83 -20.50 -3.57
C THR A 6 2.18 -19.58 -2.41
N LYS A 7 2.02 -20.05 -1.15
CA LYS A 7 2.47 -19.30 0.03
C LYS A 7 3.97 -19.05 0.01
N THR A 8 4.77 -20.05 -0.42
CA THR A 8 6.21 -19.90 -0.57
C THR A 8 6.56 -18.84 -1.60
N PHE A 9 5.93 -18.88 -2.77
CA PHE A 9 6.13 -17.88 -3.82
C PHE A 9 5.83 -16.46 -3.32
N LEU A 10 4.67 -16.25 -2.70
CA LEU A 10 4.29 -14.95 -2.12
C LEU A 10 5.30 -14.45 -1.08
N THR A 11 5.87 -15.36 -0.28
CA THR A 11 6.89 -15.01 0.72
C THR A 11 8.22 -14.64 0.05
N VAL A 12 8.64 -15.36 -1.00
CA VAL A 12 9.85 -15.01 -1.78
C VAL A 12 9.67 -13.65 -2.47
N CYS A 13 8.51 -13.36 -3.03
CA CYS A 13 8.21 -12.04 -3.62
C CYS A 13 8.39 -10.89 -2.62
N LYS A 14 7.98 -11.09 -1.37
CA LYS A 14 8.13 -10.07 -0.31
C LYS A 14 9.56 -9.89 0.18
N THR A 15 10.31 -10.97 0.29
CA THR A 15 11.65 -10.95 0.87
C THR A 15 12.76 -10.75 -0.16
N LEU A 16 12.48 -11.04 -1.42
CA LEU A 16 13.43 -11.13 -2.54
C LEU A 16 14.70 -11.91 -2.14
N ASN A 17 14.53 -12.91 -1.26
CA ASN A 17 15.62 -13.73 -0.74
C ASN A 17 15.12 -15.11 -0.32
N PHE A 18 15.60 -16.15 -0.97
CA PHE A 18 15.20 -17.54 -0.72
C PHE A 18 15.53 -18.01 0.71
N THR A 19 16.67 -17.60 1.25
CA THR A 19 17.08 -17.99 2.60
C THR A 19 16.22 -17.30 3.67
N THR A 20 15.91 -16.02 3.47
CA THR A 20 15.02 -15.27 4.37
C THR A 20 13.60 -15.82 4.30
N ALA A 21 13.10 -16.13 3.12
CA ALA A 21 11.79 -16.78 2.93
C ALA A 21 11.73 -18.14 3.64
N ALA A 22 12.77 -18.95 3.51
CA ALA A 22 12.88 -20.26 4.17
C ALA A 22 12.76 -20.13 5.71
N LYS A 23 13.47 -19.17 6.29
CA LYS A 23 13.39 -18.88 7.74
C LYS A 23 11.98 -18.45 8.17
N GLN A 24 11.33 -17.57 7.41
CA GLN A 24 9.97 -17.10 7.72
C GLN A 24 8.92 -18.23 7.64
N LEU A 25 9.14 -19.19 6.74
CA LEU A 25 8.23 -20.31 6.52
C LEU A 25 8.57 -21.55 7.36
N ASN A 26 9.64 -21.49 8.16
CA ASN A 26 10.16 -22.63 8.95
C ASN A 26 10.43 -23.88 8.08
N ILE A 27 10.98 -23.70 6.87
CA ILE A 27 11.40 -24.75 5.96
C ILE A 27 12.86 -24.52 5.51
N THR A 28 13.42 -25.48 4.78
CA THR A 28 14.78 -25.35 4.25
C THR A 28 14.82 -24.51 2.97
N GLN A 29 15.93 -23.85 2.69
CA GLN A 29 16.10 -23.10 1.44
C GLN A 29 15.98 -24.01 0.18
N PRO A 30 16.50 -25.27 0.15
CA PRO A 30 16.23 -26.18 -0.95
C PRO A 30 14.73 -26.46 -1.17
N ALA A 31 13.94 -26.56 -0.09
CA ALA A 31 12.49 -26.73 -0.22
C ALA A 31 11.83 -25.51 -0.86
N VAL A 32 12.25 -24.29 -0.48
CA VAL A 32 11.79 -23.06 -1.13
C VAL A 32 12.09 -23.11 -2.62
N SER A 33 13.34 -23.46 -3.01
CA SER A 33 13.74 -23.57 -4.42
C SER A 33 12.92 -24.59 -5.18
N GLN A 34 12.64 -25.76 -4.57
CA GLN A 34 11.78 -26.77 -5.17
C GLN A 34 10.35 -26.29 -5.40
N HIS A 35 9.77 -25.56 -4.44
CA HIS A 35 8.44 -24.99 -4.58
C HIS A 35 8.36 -23.97 -5.73
N ILE A 36 9.36 -23.10 -5.84
CA ILE A 36 9.43 -22.13 -6.94
C ILE A 36 9.60 -22.85 -8.27
N HIS A 37 10.54 -23.79 -8.38
CA HIS A 37 10.76 -24.57 -9.60
C HIS A 37 9.50 -25.34 -10.02
N PHE A 38 8.73 -25.88 -9.08
CA PHE A 38 7.45 -26.53 -9.37
C PHE A 38 6.47 -25.56 -10.05
N LEU A 39 6.32 -24.34 -9.51
CA LEU A 39 5.44 -23.32 -10.09
C LEU A 39 5.94 -22.87 -11.47
N GLU A 40 7.24 -22.67 -11.65
CA GLU A 40 7.84 -22.35 -12.94
C GLU A 40 7.57 -23.42 -13.99
N LYS A 41 7.67 -24.69 -13.59
CA LYS A 41 7.32 -25.82 -14.46
C LYS A 41 5.82 -25.87 -14.76
N GLN A 42 4.97 -25.63 -13.77
CA GLN A 42 3.50 -25.62 -13.92
C GLN A 42 3.04 -24.55 -14.90
N TYR A 43 3.63 -23.36 -14.82
CA TYR A 43 3.29 -22.22 -15.69
C TYR A 43 4.16 -22.13 -16.95
N ASN A 44 5.12 -23.04 -17.11
CA ASN A 44 6.08 -23.10 -18.20
C ASN A 44 6.79 -21.75 -18.44
N THR A 45 7.21 -21.09 -17.37
CA THR A 45 7.90 -19.78 -17.40
C THR A 45 8.78 -19.61 -16.18
N THR A 46 9.82 -18.79 -16.29
CA THR A 46 10.61 -18.37 -15.13
C THR A 46 9.89 -17.25 -14.39
N LEU A 47 9.87 -17.34 -13.06
CA LEU A 47 9.17 -16.36 -12.20
C LEU A 47 10.14 -15.38 -11.54
N PHE A 48 11.39 -15.80 -11.35
CA PHE A 48 12.45 -14.98 -10.77
C PHE A 48 13.68 -14.95 -11.68
N VAL A 49 14.41 -13.84 -11.60
CA VAL A 49 15.69 -13.66 -12.29
C VAL A 49 16.72 -13.08 -11.34
N TYR A 50 17.98 -13.52 -11.48
CA TYR A 50 19.11 -13.00 -10.76
C TYR A 50 19.86 -12.00 -11.66
N LYS A 51 19.87 -10.72 -11.32
CA LYS A 51 20.67 -9.68 -12.00
C LYS A 51 21.51 -8.95 -10.97
N ASN A 52 22.79 -8.74 -11.28
CA ASN A 52 23.72 -8.01 -10.41
C ASN A 52 23.74 -8.49 -8.94
N LYS A 53 23.59 -9.80 -8.73
CA LYS A 53 23.46 -10.44 -7.40
C LYS A 53 22.17 -10.12 -6.64
N GLU A 54 21.20 -9.51 -7.27
CA GLU A 54 19.89 -9.22 -6.71
C GLU A 54 18.83 -10.11 -7.35
N LEU A 55 17.93 -10.64 -6.52
CA LEU A 55 16.77 -11.41 -6.97
C LEU A 55 15.65 -10.44 -7.31
N SER A 56 15.04 -10.59 -8.48
CA SER A 56 13.88 -9.82 -8.91
C SER A 56 12.85 -10.71 -9.60
N LEU A 57 11.60 -10.24 -9.68
CA LEU A 57 10.56 -10.90 -10.44
C LEU A 57 10.79 -10.71 -11.94
N THR A 58 10.38 -11.72 -12.72
CA THR A 58 10.17 -11.57 -14.16
C THR A 58 8.80 -10.93 -14.42
N PRO A 59 8.50 -10.44 -15.64
CA PRO A 59 7.15 -9.98 -15.96
C PRO A 59 6.07 -11.04 -15.70
N SER A 60 6.36 -12.33 -15.96
CA SER A 60 5.46 -13.43 -15.61
C SER A 60 5.31 -13.60 -14.10
N GLY A 61 6.41 -13.41 -13.35
CA GLY A 61 6.39 -13.41 -11.89
C GLY A 61 5.53 -12.29 -11.30
N GLU A 62 5.59 -11.09 -11.86
CA GLU A 62 4.75 -9.95 -11.43
C GLU A 62 3.26 -10.22 -11.68
N ILE A 63 2.91 -10.76 -12.85
CA ILE A 63 1.54 -11.15 -13.17
C ILE A 63 1.04 -12.19 -12.16
N LEU A 64 1.82 -13.26 -11.93
CA LEU A 64 1.44 -14.30 -10.99
C LEU A 64 1.31 -13.75 -9.57
N TYR A 65 2.24 -12.89 -9.14
CA TYR A 65 2.22 -12.26 -7.82
C TYR A 65 0.92 -11.47 -7.59
N LYS A 66 0.55 -10.61 -8.55
CA LYS A 66 -0.67 -9.81 -8.50
C LYS A 66 -1.92 -10.68 -8.32
N HIS A 67 -2.07 -11.72 -9.14
CA HIS A 67 -3.24 -12.59 -9.09
C HIS A 67 -3.29 -13.45 -7.82
N LEU A 68 -2.16 -14.00 -7.38
CA LEU A 68 -2.11 -14.79 -6.15
C LEU A 68 -2.34 -13.95 -4.89
N LEU A 69 -1.94 -12.69 -4.91
CA LEU A 69 -2.23 -11.75 -3.83
C LEU A 69 -3.73 -11.47 -3.74
N ALA A 70 -4.40 -11.23 -4.88
CA ALA A 70 -5.85 -11.07 -4.93
C ALA A 70 -6.59 -12.34 -4.45
N MET A 71 -6.14 -13.53 -4.85
CA MET A 71 -6.70 -14.80 -4.38
C MET A 71 -6.54 -14.98 -2.87
N LYS A 72 -5.39 -14.60 -2.32
CA LYS A 72 -5.14 -14.63 -0.87
C LYS A 72 -6.09 -13.71 -0.12
N ASN A 73 -6.33 -12.51 -0.65
CA ASN A 73 -7.24 -11.54 -0.06
C ASN A 73 -8.68 -12.03 -0.09
N ASN A 74 -9.12 -12.65 -1.20
CA ASN A 74 -10.42 -13.29 -1.29
C ASN A 74 -10.57 -14.45 -0.30
N GLU A 75 -9.54 -15.27 -0.11
CA GLU A 75 -9.54 -16.34 0.90
C GLU A 75 -9.74 -15.77 2.31
N GLN A 76 -9.05 -14.67 2.64
CA GLN A 76 -9.21 -13.99 3.92
C GLN A 76 -10.59 -13.38 4.09
N ALA A 77 -11.15 -12.77 3.06
CA ALA A 77 -12.50 -12.23 3.06
C ALA A 77 -13.54 -13.34 3.33
N ILE A 78 -13.45 -14.47 2.65
CA ILE A 78 -14.30 -15.64 2.89
C ILE A 78 -14.23 -16.12 4.34
N MET A 79 -13.02 -16.22 4.90
CA MET A 79 -12.85 -16.62 6.31
C MET A 79 -13.50 -15.62 7.27
N ASN A 80 -13.38 -14.33 6.98
CA ASN A 80 -14.00 -13.28 7.77
C ASN A 80 -15.54 -13.36 7.67
N GLU A 81 -16.08 -13.54 6.47
CA GLU A 81 -17.52 -13.72 6.26
C GLU A 81 -18.07 -14.94 7.01
N ILE A 82 -17.39 -16.08 6.92
CA ILE A 82 -17.78 -17.30 7.65
C ILE A 82 -17.76 -17.07 9.17
N ASN A 83 -16.72 -16.39 9.67
CA ASN A 83 -16.63 -16.09 11.10
C ASN A 83 -17.71 -15.09 11.56
N ASN A 84 -18.11 -14.18 10.68
CA ASN A 84 -19.16 -13.19 10.97
C ASN A 84 -20.59 -13.75 10.89
N ILE A 85 -20.81 -14.92 10.30
CA ILE A 85 -22.14 -15.59 10.31
C ILE A 85 -22.66 -15.82 11.75
N THR A 86 -21.76 -15.96 12.71
CA THR A 86 -22.12 -16.15 14.13
C THR A 86 -22.18 -14.86 14.93
N SER A 87 -21.74 -13.73 14.37
CA SER A 87 -21.82 -12.40 14.99
C SER A 87 -22.79 -11.54 14.18
N TYR A 88 -23.85 -11.04 14.83
CA TYR A 88 -24.83 -10.12 14.24
C TYR A 88 -24.24 -8.74 13.89
N ILE A 89 -22.94 -8.52 14.10
CA ILE A 89 -22.27 -7.23 13.91
C ILE A 89 -21.22 -7.41 12.81
N GLU A 90 -21.47 -6.76 11.68
CA GLU A 90 -20.50 -6.68 10.59
C GLU A 90 -19.39 -5.70 10.94
N THR A 91 -18.12 -6.07 10.69
CA THR A 91 -16.98 -5.21 10.94
C THR A 91 -16.40 -4.70 9.63
N LEU A 92 -16.40 -3.38 9.45
CA LEU A 92 -15.81 -2.68 8.31
C LEU A 92 -14.46 -2.10 8.70
N SER A 93 -13.38 -2.65 8.17
CA SER A 93 -12.00 -2.16 8.39
C SER A 93 -11.62 -1.17 7.29
N ILE A 94 -11.41 0.09 7.66
CA ILE A 94 -11.11 1.20 6.74
C ILE A 94 -9.73 1.76 7.06
N GLY A 95 -8.86 1.89 6.04
CA GLY A 95 -7.60 2.62 6.14
C GLY A 95 -7.79 4.10 5.80
N VAL A 96 -7.24 4.98 6.61
CA VAL A 96 -7.28 6.44 6.35
C VAL A 96 -5.91 7.07 6.63
N THR A 97 -5.52 8.04 5.79
CA THR A 97 -4.35 8.86 6.13
C THR A 97 -4.70 9.82 7.28
N MET A 98 -3.69 10.29 8.00
CA MET A 98 -3.89 11.15 9.18
C MET A 98 -4.79 12.34 8.86
N THR A 99 -4.46 13.09 7.81
CA THR A 99 -5.20 14.30 7.42
C THR A 99 -6.66 14.00 7.11
N ILE A 100 -6.90 12.95 6.34
CA ILE A 100 -8.26 12.53 5.98
C ILE A 100 -9.02 12.05 7.22
N GLY A 101 -8.36 11.24 8.05
CA GLY A 101 -8.97 10.68 9.24
C GLY A 101 -9.32 11.70 10.31
N GLU A 102 -8.55 12.80 10.41
CA GLU A 102 -8.79 13.84 11.41
C GLU A 102 -9.73 14.95 10.94
N TYR A 103 -9.70 15.29 9.64
CA TYR A 103 -10.37 16.51 9.16
C TYR A 103 -11.45 16.27 8.10
N ALA A 104 -11.38 15.20 7.33
CA ALA A 104 -12.29 15.03 6.18
C ALA A 104 -13.44 14.04 6.41
N ILE A 105 -13.22 13.00 7.22
CA ILE A 105 -14.15 11.86 7.27
C ILE A 105 -14.91 11.73 8.60
N ILE A 106 -14.46 12.36 9.68
CA ILE A 106 -14.99 12.18 11.05
C ILE A 106 -16.51 12.36 11.11
N ASP A 107 -17.01 13.50 10.65
CA ASP A 107 -18.45 13.80 10.72
C ASP A 107 -19.29 12.83 9.89
N LYS A 108 -18.73 12.40 8.74
CA LYS A 108 -19.40 11.45 7.85
C LYS A 108 -19.46 10.05 8.46
N LEU A 109 -18.37 9.64 9.11
CA LEU A 109 -18.33 8.37 9.84
C LEU A 109 -19.25 8.38 11.05
N ALA A 110 -19.27 9.47 11.82
CA ALA A 110 -20.18 9.61 12.96
C ALA A 110 -21.65 9.48 12.52
N ASN A 111 -22.02 10.16 11.45
CA ASN A 111 -23.37 10.05 10.88
C ASN A 111 -23.67 8.64 10.34
N PHE A 112 -22.69 8.00 9.70
CA PHE A 112 -22.83 6.63 9.21
C PHE A 112 -23.08 5.64 10.35
N ILE A 113 -22.26 5.70 11.43
CA ILE A 113 -22.41 4.83 12.61
C ILE A 113 -23.77 5.01 13.28
N GLN A 114 -24.27 6.26 13.37
CA GLN A 114 -25.60 6.52 13.94
C GLN A 114 -26.72 5.88 13.13
N ASN A 115 -26.59 5.83 11.80
CA ASN A 115 -27.58 5.25 10.92
C ASN A 115 -27.42 3.73 10.70
N HIS A 116 -26.26 3.16 11.07
CA HIS A 116 -25.91 1.75 10.89
C HIS A 116 -25.31 1.17 12.16
N PRO A 117 -26.10 1.05 13.25
CA PRO A 117 -25.62 0.55 14.55
C PRO A 117 -25.21 -0.94 14.50
N GLU A 118 -25.62 -1.66 13.46
CA GLU A 118 -25.24 -3.05 13.19
C GLU A 118 -23.82 -3.20 12.62
N ILE A 119 -23.17 -2.09 12.24
CA ILE A 119 -21.83 -2.11 11.63
C ILE A 119 -20.80 -1.55 12.61
N ASN A 120 -19.78 -2.36 12.92
CA ASN A 120 -18.59 -1.88 13.60
C ASN A 120 -17.58 -1.33 12.59
N ILE A 121 -17.04 -0.14 12.86
CA ILE A 121 -15.98 0.44 12.04
C ILE A 121 -14.66 0.39 12.79
N HIS A 122 -13.65 -0.24 12.16
CA HIS A 122 -12.27 -0.18 12.58
C HIS A 122 -11.48 0.75 11.65
N LEU A 123 -10.94 1.84 12.19
CA LEU A 123 -10.08 2.77 11.47
C LEU A 123 -8.61 2.39 11.65
N HIS A 124 -7.93 2.20 10.53
CA HIS A 124 -6.48 1.99 10.48
C HIS A 124 -5.81 3.25 9.97
N TYR A 125 -4.98 3.86 10.80
CA TYR A 125 -4.21 5.04 10.43
C TYR A 125 -2.85 4.66 9.83
N GLY A 126 -2.47 5.33 8.77
CA GLY A 126 -1.18 5.12 8.13
C GLY A 126 -0.92 6.13 7.01
N ASN A 127 0.27 6.11 6.44
CA ASN A 127 0.51 6.80 5.19
C ASN A 127 0.01 5.98 3.99
N THR A 128 -0.07 6.60 2.83
CA THR A 128 -0.63 5.98 1.62
C THR A 128 0.00 4.62 1.31
N SER A 129 1.34 4.52 1.33
CA SER A 129 2.03 3.25 1.03
C SER A 129 1.68 2.15 2.02
N LYS A 130 1.61 2.47 3.32
CA LYS A 130 1.24 1.50 4.35
C LYS A 130 -0.20 1.03 4.23
N LEU A 131 -1.12 1.94 3.95
CA LEU A 131 -2.54 1.61 3.76
C LEU A 131 -2.77 0.74 2.53
N LEU A 132 -2.07 1.01 1.43
CA LEU A 132 -2.12 0.14 0.24
C LEU A 132 -1.55 -1.25 0.54
N GLU A 133 -0.48 -1.34 1.33
CA GLU A 133 0.03 -2.64 1.79
C GLU A 133 -1.01 -3.41 2.62
N LEU A 134 -1.72 -2.76 3.54
CA LEU A 134 -2.78 -3.38 4.34
C LEU A 134 -3.97 -3.82 3.45
N LEU A 135 -4.33 -3.01 2.44
CA LEU A 135 -5.35 -3.34 1.47
C LEU A 135 -4.94 -4.57 0.64
N ASP A 136 -3.70 -4.60 0.14
CA ASP A 136 -3.13 -5.73 -0.59
C ASP A 136 -3.06 -7.02 0.25
N GLN A 137 -2.90 -6.87 1.56
CA GLN A 137 -2.91 -7.99 2.51
C GLN A 137 -4.32 -8.42 2.93
N GLY A 138 -5.37 -7.72 2.49
CA GLY A 138 -6.76 -7.98 2.91
C GLY A 138 -7.03 -7.68 4.39
N GLN A 139 -6.19 -6.86 5.03
CA GLN A 139 -6.37 -6.46 6.43
C GLN A 139 -7.36 -5.31 6.58
N ILE A 140 -7.54 -4.53 5.53
CA ILE A 140 -8.58 -3.51 5.40
C ILE A 140 -9.39 -3.75 4.14
N SER A 141 -10.68 -3.41 4.18
CA SER A 141 -11.62 -3.59 3.06
C SER A 141 -11.54 -2.46 2.05
N MET A 142 -11.20 -1.27 2.52
CA MET A 142 -11.05 -0.07 1.71
C MET A 142 -10.03 0.88 2.34
N ALA A 143 -9.47 1.77 1.51
CA ALA A 143 -8.58 2.83 1.96
C ALA A 143 -9.01 4.18 1.38
N ILE A 144 -8.96 5.24 2.20
CA ILE A 144 -9.14 6.62 1.76
C ILE A 144 -7.78 7.28 1.88
N VAL A 145 -7.19 7.61 0.74
CA VAL A 145 -5.80 8.05 0.63
C VAL A 145 -5.70 9.30 -0.25
N GLU A 146 -4.63 10.04 -0.06
CA GLU A 146 -4.23 11.15 -0.90
C GLU A 146 -2.95 10.82 -1.68
N GLY A 147 -2.68 11.59 -2.72
CA GLY A 147 -1.46 11.50 -3.53
C GLY A 147 -1.55 10.52 -4.68
N ASN A 148 -0.39 10.22 -5.25
CA ASN A 148 -0.26 9.31 -6.37
C ASN A 148 -0.08 7.87 -5.88
N TYR A 149 -0.75 6.95 -6.55
CA TYR A 149 -0.65 5.51 -6.36
C TYR A 149 -0.91 4.79 -7.69
N PRO A 150 -0.52 3.53 -7.86
CA PRO A 150 -0.74 2.79 -9.11
C PRO A 150 -2.23 2.45 -9.28
N LYS A 151 -2.98 3.40 -9.87
CA LYS A 151 -4.45 3.35 -10.00
C LYS A 151 -4.94 2.13 -10.76
N GLU A 152 -4.15 1.61 -11.68
CA GLU A 152 -4.43 0.40 -12.46
C GLU A 152 -4.54 -0.87 -11.61
N ASN A 153 -4.00 -0.85 -10.39
CA ASN A 153 -4.02 -2.00 -9.49
C ASN A 153 -5.25 -2.02 -8.56
N TYR A 154 -6.03 -0.93 -8.51
CA TYR A 154 -7.11 -0.76 -7.55
C TYR A 154 -8.38 -0.24 -8.22
N SER A 155 -9.54 -0.75 -7.81
CA SER A 155 -10.80 -0.05 -8.06
C SER A 155 -10.83 1.21 -7.19
N HIS A 156 -11.09 2.38 -7.81
CA HIS A 156 -11.02 3.64 -7.07
C HIS A 156 -12.14 4.60 -7.46
N ILE A 157 -12.54 5.41 -6.50
CA ILE A 157 -13.50 6.51 -6.67
C ILE A 157 -12.83 7.79 -6.18
N LYS A 158 -12.93 8.86 -6.98
CA LYS A 158 -12.46 10.16 -6.56
C LYS A 158 -13.43 10.75 -5.53
N TYR A 159 -12.90 11.08 -4.35
CA TYR A 159 -13.68 11.67 -3.27
C TYR A 159 -13.68 13.19 -3.34
N SER A 160 -12.51 13.83 -3.38
CA SER A 160 -12.33 15.28 -3.42
C SER A 160 -11.06 15.66 -4.18
N THR A 161 -10.88 16.96 -4.41
CA THR A 161 -9.63 17.56 -4.88
C THR A 161 -9.31 18.71 -3.96
N GLU A 162 -8.10 18.71 -3.41
CA GLU A 162 -7.61 19.73 -2.50
C GLU A 162 -6.37 20.39 -3.11
N ASP A 163 -6.22 21.68 -2.88
CA ASP A 163 -5.04 22.43 -3.30
C ASP A 163 -3.87 22.19 -2.34
N TYR A 164 -2.69 22.12 -2.91
CA TYR A 164 -1.44 21.95 -2.19
C TYR A 164 -0.73 23.30 -2.09
N ILE A 165 -0.59 23.83 -0.87
CA ILE A 165 0.04 25.12 -0.63
C ILE A 165 1.24 24.99 0.30
N ALA A 166 2.28 25.78 0.03
CA ALA A 166 3.38 25.97 0.98
C ALA A 166 2.95 26.94 2.06
N VAL A 167 3.29 26.65 3.31
CA VAL A 167 3.02 27.50 4.47
C VAL A 167 4.30 27.74 5.27
N CYS A 168 4.41 28.88 5.91
CA CYS A 168 5.50 29.22 6.80
C CYS A 168 4.96 29.96 8.04
N ALA A 169 5.81 30.10 9.06
CA ALA A 169 5.50 30.96 10.20
C ALA A 169 5.37 32.41 9.74
N THR A 170 4.45 33.18 10.35
CA THR A 170 4.28 34.62 10.07
C THR A 170 5.52 35.45 10.39
N SER A 171 6.40 34.94 11.27
CA SER A 171 7.68 35.55 11.62
C SER A 171 8.83 35.12 10.71
N HIS A 172 8.58 34.25 9.74
CA HIS A 172 9.64 33.77 8.82
C HIS A 172 10.13 34.93 7.95
N GLN A 173 11.45 35.07 7.87
CA GLN A 173 12.08 36.07 7.02
C GLN A 173 12.73 35.36 5.84
N PHE A 174 12.15 35.56 4.66
CA PHE A 174 12.76 35.11 3.43
C PHE A 174 13.90 36.01 3.02
N ILE A 175 15.00 35.45 2.48
CA ILE A 175 16.03 36.26 1.79
C ILE A 175 15.40 36.90 0.55
N LYS A 176 14.56 36.14 -0.15
CA LYS A 176 13.71 36.57 -1.25
C LYS A 176 12.40 35.82 -1.18
N GLU A 177 11.27 36.52 -1.21
CA GLU A 177 9.97 35.86 -1.17
C GLU A 177 9.83 34.86 -2.35
N PRO A 178 9.54 33.59 -2.08
CA PRO A 178 9.46 32.59 -3.13
C PRO A 178 8.18 32.75 -3.95
N HIS A 179 8.31 32.87 -5.25
CA HIS A 179 7.19 32.99 -6.20
C HIS A 179 7.06 31.74 -7.08
N THR A 180 8.06 30.90 -7.09
CA THR A 180 8.10 29.69 -7.92
C THR A 180 8.56 28.49 -7.10
N ILE A 181 8.32 27.29 -7.63
CA ILE A 181 8.83 26.06 -7.01
C ILE A 181 10.36 26.03 -6.95
N HIS A 182 11.04 26.72 -7.89
CA HIS A 182 12.50 26.85 -7.89
C HIS A 182 12.99 27.71 -6.71
N ASP A 183 12.28 28.81 -6.41
CA ASP A 183 12.62 29.64 -5.27
C ASP A 183 12.38 28.88 -3.96
N LEU A 184 11.29 28.08 -3.90
CA LEU A 184 10.94 27.30 -2.71
C LEU A 184 12.01 26.28 -2.32
N VAL A 185 12.64 25.59 -3.28
CA VAL A 185 13.68 24.58 -2.96
C VAL A 185 14.99 25.18 -2.47
N SER A 186 15.17 26.51 -2.56
CA SER A 186 16.29 27.21 -1.94
C SER A 186 16.13 27.38 -0.42
N GLU A 187 14.93 27.16 0.09
CA GLU A 187 14.57 27.24 1.51
C GLU A 187 14.64 25.87 2.19
N ASN A 188 14.72 25.87 3.52
CA ASN A 188 14.60 24.63 4.29
C ASN A 188 13.12 24.21 4.34
N ILE A 189 12.78 23.17 3.59
CA ILE A 189 11.42 22.65 3.48
C ILE A 189 11.21 21.49 4.47
N LEU A 190 10.18 21.61 5.31
CA LEU A 190 9.70 20.49 6.10
C LEU A 190 8.72 19.67 5.26
N VAL A 191 9.04 18.41 5.09
CA VAL A 191 8.23 17.46 4.31
C VAL A 191 7.85 16.26 5.15
N ARG A 192 6.78 15.57 4.75
CA ARG A 192 6.35 14.32 5.37
C ARG A 192 7.36 13.18 5.12
N GLU A 193 7.17 12.10 5.84
CA GLU A 193 7.94 10.87 5.71
C GLU A 193 7.78 10.20 4.33
N LYS A 194 8.74 9.35 3.96
CA LYS A 194 8.62 8.51 2.75
C LYS A 194 7.39 7.61 2.83
N GLY A 195 6.67 7.47 1.71
CA GLY A 195 5.41 6.73 1.65
C GLY A 195 4.18 7.59 1.90
N SER A 196 4.33 8.84 2.34
CA SER A 196 3.23 9.81 2.40
C SER A 196 2.80 10.23 1.00
N GLY A 197 1.50 10.23 0.75
CA GLY A 197 0.92 10.73 -0.51
C GLY A 197 1.23 12.21 -0.72
N THR A 198 1.19 12.99 0.34
CA THR A 198 1.52 14.41 0.39
C THR A 198 2.96 14.67 -0.09
N ARG A 199 3.92 13.95 0.48
CA ARG A 199 5.32 14.05 0.05
C ARG A 199 5.50 13.62 -1.40
N ASN A 200 4.83 12.55 -1.81
CA ASN A 200 4.91 12.05 -3.19
C ASN A 200 4.44 13.09 -4.21
N ILE A 201 3.37 13.84 -3.93
CA ILE A 201 2.89 14.94 -4.79
C ILE A 201 3.99 16.00 -4.96
N LEU A 202 4.63 16.43 -3.87
CA LEU A 202 5.71 17.40 -3.93
C LEU A 202 6.91 16.86 -4.72
N GLU A 203 7.37 15.64 -4.42
CA GLU A 203 8.49 15.01 -5.12
C GLU A 203 8.22 14.90 -6.64
N GLN A 204 7.02 14.47 -7.05
CA GLN A 204 6.64 14.40 -8.46
C GLN A 204 6.60 15.79 -9.12
N SER A 205 6.08 16.80 -8.42
CA SER A 205 6.08 18.17 -8.91
C SER A 205 7.51 18.71 -9.10
N LEU A 206 8.40 18.45 -8.16
CA LEU A 206 9.81 18.83 -8.25
C LEU A 206 10.48 18.16 -9.44
N ILE A 207 10.32 16.84 -9.59
CA ILE A 207 10.88 16.07 -10.70
C ILE A 207 10.40 16.62 -12.04
N ALA A 208 9.11 16.96 -12.17
CA ALA A 208 8.55 17.55 -13.38
C ALA A 208 9.19 18.90 -13.75
N HIS A 209 9.78 19.61 -12.78
CA HIS A 209 10.53 20.86 -12.98
C HIS A 209 12.06 20.65 -12.99
N GLY A 210 12.54 19.39 -13.02
CA GLY A 210 13.97 19.09 -13.02
C GLY A 210 14.66 19.32 -11.66
N LEU A 211 13.88 19.34 -10.57
CA LEU A 211 14.36 19.57 -9.19
C LEU A 211 14.29 18.30 -8.37
N HIS A 212 15.11 18.21 -7.33
CA HIS A 212 15.15 17.11 -6.37
C HIS A 212 15.30 17.65 -4.93
N ILE A 213 14.77 16.91 -3.96
CA ILE A 213 14.95 17.13 -2.51
C ILE A 213 15.64 15.94 -1.87
#